data_b05aba6e1efea7a745be4975a01dfc1d
#
_entry.id   b05aba6e1efea7a745be4975a01dfc1d
#
_cell.length_a   1.000
_cell.length_b   1.000
_cell.length_c   1.000
_cell.angle_alpha   90.00
_cell.angle_beta   90.00
_cell.angle_gamma   90.00
#
_symmetry.space_group_name_H-M   'P 1'
#
loop_
_entity.id
_entity.type
_entity.pdbx_description
1 polymer ?
#
loop_
_entity_poly.entity_id
_entity_poly.type
_entity_poly.pdbx_seq_one_letter_code
_entity_poly.pdbx_strand_id
1 'polypeptide(L)'
;RMIAKFFSYYKPHKRLFIIDFSSAIIVAALELAFPMAVQWFIDHLLPTNDWNMIVKVSILLLLVYILSTVLNFIVNYLGHKLGVNIETDMRQELFNHYQKQSFRFFDNNQTGNLMSRITNDLFDIGEFAHHGPEDFFIACMTFAGAFAIMFHVNTPLALVALVFVPFLIVIVTYSNKRMNEAWKGMYSKIADVNSRVEDSVSGIRVVQSFTNEDFEMERFRKQNGLFRRSEEHTSELQ
;
A
#
# COMPACT_ATOMS: atom_id res chain seq x y z
N ARG A 1 14.13 -18.59 -7.06
CA ARG A 1 13.43 -18.90 -8.33
C ARG A 1 12.14 -18.09 -8.52
N MET A 2 11.31 -17.95 -7.48
CA MET A 2 10.06 -17.13 -7.53
C MET A 2 10.34 -15.64 -7.74
N ILE A 3 11.24 -15.06 -6.94
CA ILE A 3 11.62 -13.64 -7.04
C ILE A 3 12.15 -13.30 -8.44
N ALA A 4 13.02 -14.15 -9.01
CA ALA A 4 13.54 -13.93 -10.37
C ALA A 4 12.41 -13.98 -11.44
N LYS A 5 11.40 -14.85 -11.26
CA LYS A 5 10.24 -14.90 -12.13
C LYS A 5 9.40 -13.62 -11.99
N PHE A 6 9.16 -13.15 -10.77
CA PHE A 6 8.44 -11.89 -10.53
C PHE A 6 9.10 -10.71 -11.25
N PHE A 7 10.41 -10.52 -11.08
CA PHE A 7 11.13 -9.46 -11.79
C PHE A 7 11.17 -9.63 -13.30
N SER A 8 10.91 -10.83 -13.83
CA SER A 8 10.86 -11.03 -15.29
C SER A 8 9.66 -10.35 -15.95
N TYR A 9 8.58 -10.08 -15.19
CA TYR A 9 7.39 -9.37 -15.69
C TYR A 9 7.63 -7.86 -15.92
N TYR A 10 8.70 -7.29 -15.35
CA TYR A 10 9.09 -5.90 -15.65
C TYR A 10 9.76 -5.75 -17.02
N LYS A 11 10.34 -6.83 -17.58
CA LYS A 11 11.07 -6.77 -18.84
C LYS A 11 10.26 -6.22 -20.02
N PRO A 12 9.00 -6.63 -20.24
CA PRO A 12 8.17 -6.07 -21.31
C PRO A 12 7.88 -4.59 -21.12
N HIS A 13 7.79 -4.15 -19.85
CA HIS A 13 7.40 -2.80 -19.45
C HIS A 13 8.59 -1.93 -18.98
N LYS A 14 9.82 -2.28 -19.35
CA LYS A 14 11.05 -1.62 -18.89
C LYS A 14 11.08 -0.10 -19.10
N ARG A 15 10.48 0.40 -20.19
CA ARG A 15 10.42 1.85 -20.46
C ARG A 15 9.57 2.56 -19.42
N LEU A 16 8.42 1.99 -19.11
CA LEU A 16 7.50 2.52 -18.13
C LEU A 16 8.15 2.52 -16.73
N PHE A 17 8.77 1.40 -16.35
CA PHE A 17 9.51 1.27 -15.09
C PHE A 17 10.67 2.28 -14.97
N ILE A 18 11.46 2.49 -16.03
CA ILE A 18 12.58 3.45 -15.99
C ILE A 18 12.08 4.88 -15.82
N ILE A 19 11.01 5.29 -16.52
CA ILE A 19 10.47 6.65 -16.41
C ILE A 19 9.88 6.86 -15.01
N ASP A 20 9.11 5.93 -14.53
CA ASP A 20 8.50 5.92 -13.21
C ASP A 20 9.57 6.03 -12.12
N PHE A 21 10.49 5.09 -12.08
CA PHE A 21 11.56 5.03 -11.09
C PHE A 21 12.52 6.23 -11.12
N SER A 22 12.83 6.76 -12.33
CA SER A 22 13.64 7.97 -12.43
C SER A 22 12.91 9.19 -11.91
N SER A 23 11.60 9.30 -12.18
CA SER A 23 10.78 10.38 -11.65
C SER A 23 10.69 10.31 -10.12
N ALA A 24 10.54 9.11 -9.56
CA ALA A 24 10.54 8.89 -8.12
C ALA A 24 11.87 9.31 -7.45
N ILE A 25 13.02 9.01 -8.07
CA ILE A 25 14.33 9.47 -7.59
C ILE A 25 14.41 11.01 -7.59
N ILE A 26 13.94 11.65 -8.65
CA ILE A 26 13.95 13.12 -8.74
C ILE A 26 13.03 13.71 -7.67
N VAL A 27 11.85 13.16 -7.47
CA VAL A 27 10.93 13.60 -6.41
C VAL A 27 11.58 13.48 -5.04
N ALA A 28 12.14 12.33 -4.70
CA ALA A 28 12.81 12.12 -3.41
C ALA A 28 14.00 13.10 -3.20
N ALA A 29 14.76 13.39 -4.26
CA ALA A 29 15.82 14.38 -4.20
C ALA A 29 15.29 15.82 -3.99
N LEU A 30 14.19 16.18 -4.65
CA LEU A 30 13.54 17.48 -4.46
C LEU A 30 12.95 17.62 -3.06
N GLU A 31 12.34 16.58 -2.53
CA GLU A 31 11.80 16.56 -1.16
C GLU A 31 12.88 16.75 -0.09
N LEU A 32 14.07 16.21 -0.31
CA LEU A 32 15.22 16.44 0.56
C LEU A 32 15.84 17.84 0.38
N ALA A 33 15.91 18.34 -0.85
CA ALA A 33 16.53 19.63 -1.15
C ALA A 33 15.64 20.83 -0.80
N PHE A 34 14.31 20.69 -0.88
CA PHE A 34 13.37 21.79 -0.70
C PHE A 34 13.44 22.42 0.71
N PRO A 35 13.42 21.66 1.82
CA PRO A 35 13.58 22.24 3.16
C PRO A 35 14.90 22.98 3.34
N MET A 36 15.99 22.48 2.76
CA MET A 36 17.30 23.15 2.80
C MET A 36 17.29 24.47 2.03
N ALA A 37 16.64 24.48 0.86
CA ALA A 37 16.49 25.70 0.07
C ALA A 37 15.64 26.76 0.80
N VAL A 38 14.56 26.32 1.46
CA VAL A 38 13.72 27.20 2.29
C VAL A 38 14.49 27.72 3.51
N GLN A 39 15.27 26.89 4.18
CA GLN A 39 16.13 27.32 5.28
C GLN A 39 17.14 28.37 4.80
N TRP A 40 17.85 28.09 3.72
CA TRP A 40 18.80 29.07 3.14
C TRP A 40 18.10 30.40 2.79
N PHE A 41 16.91 30.36 2.22
CA PHE A 41 16.10 31.53 1.91
C PHE A 41 15.81 32.37 3.17
N ILE A 42 15.38 31.71 4.26
CA ILE A 42 15.05 32.39 5.52
C ILE A 42 16.30 32.97 6.18
N ASP A 43 17.38 32.20 6.25
CA ASP A 43 18.56 32.56 7.02
C ASP A 43 19.44 33.60 6.30
N HIS A 44 19.50 33.58 4.97
CA HIS A 44 20.45 34.39 4.21
C HIS A 44 19.79 35.46 3.34
N LEU A 45 18.67 35.15 2.69
CA LEU A 45 18.06 36.06 1.73
C LEU A 45 17.06 37.03 2.39
N LEU A 46 16.22 36.53 3.28
CA LEU A 46 15.19 37.32 3.93
C LEU A 46 15.76 38.51 4.73
N PRO A 47 16.90 38.39 5.47
CA PRO A 47 17.50 39.48 6.21
C PRO A 47 18.10 40.61 5.33
N THR A 48 18.35 40.33 4.03
CA THR A 48 18.92 41.34 3.12
C THR A 48 17.94 42.48 2.78
N ASN A 49 16.64 42.27 2.98
CA ASN A 49 15.56 43.18 2.56
C ASN A 49 15.56 43.53 1.05
N ASP A 50 16.27 42.73 0.22
CA ASP A 50 16.21 42.88 -1.24
C ASP A 50 14.94 42.24 -1.78
N TRP A 51 13.85 43.02 -1.83
CA TRP A 51 12.54 42.56 -2.29
C TRP A 51 12.56 42.00 -3.71
N ASN A 52 13.43 42.48 -4.59
CA ASN A 52 13.53 41.97 -5.95
C ASN A 52 14.07 40.55 -5.97
N MET A 53 15.12 40.25 -5.21
CA MET A 53 15.68 38.92 -5.07
C MET A 53 14.75 37.99 -4.29
N ILE A 54 14.13 38.47 -3.20
CA ILE A 54 13.17 37.71 -2.41
C ILE A 54 12.03 37.21 -3.29
N VAL A 55 11.41 38.08 -4.10
CA VAL A 55 10.30 37.70 -5.01
C VAL A 55 10.79 36.71 -6.06
N LYS A 56 11.94 36.90 -6.68
CA LYS A 56 12.47 35.98 -7.69
C LYS A 56 12.69 34.55 -7.13
N VAL A 57 13.33 34.47 -5.95
CA VAL A 57 13.60 33.17 -5.32
C VAL A 57 12.33 32.54 -4.81
N SER A 58 11.37 33.29 -4.30
CA SER A 58 10.03 32.75 -3.92
C SER A 58 9.30 32.15 -5.11
N ILE A 59 9.33 32.82 -6.27
CA ILE A 59 8.75 32.29 -7.51
C ILE A 59 9.49 31.02 -7.94
N LEU A 60 10.82 30.99 -7.83
CA LEU A 60 11.60 29.78 -8.15
C LEU A 60 11.24 28.61 -7.24
N LEU A 61 11.14 28.83 -5.93
CA LEU A 61 10.73 27.81 -4.98
C LEU A 61 9.31 27.30 -5.27
N LEU A 62 8.40 28.21 -5.63
CA LEU A 62 7.04 27.81 -6.05
C LEU A 62 7.06 26.95 -7.32
N LEU A 63 7.87 27.31 -8.30
CA LEU A 63 8.02 26.51 -9.54
C LEU A 63 8.60 25.13 -9.27
N VAL A 64 9.60 25.04 -8.37
CA VAL A 64 10.17 23.75 -7.92
C VAL A 64 9.12 22.90 -7.22
N TYR A 65 8.29 23.50 -6.37
CA TYR A 65 7.20 22.80 -5.70
C TYR A 65 6.14 22.29 -6.68
N ILE A 66 5.74 23.12 -7.65
CA ILE A 66 4.81 22.70 -8.72
C ILE A 66 5.43 21.56 -9.54
N LEU A 67 6.71 21.65 -9.90
CA LEU A 67 7.41 20.59 -10.60
C LEU A 67 7.40 19.27 -9.81
N SER A 68 7.71 19.33 -8.51
CA SER A 68 7.64 18.16 -7.62
C SER A 68 6.23 17.55 -7.60
N THR A 69 5.20 18.37 -7.51
CA THR A 69 3.80 17.91 -7.54
C THR A 69 3.44 17.22 -8.87
N VAL A 70 3.88 17.78 -10.00
CA VAL A 70 3.66 17.18 -11.32
C VAL A 70 4.40 15.86 -11.46
N LEU A 71 5.65 15.79 -10.99
CA LEU A 71 6.43 14.55 -10.99
C LEU A 71 5.78 13.48 -10.09
N ASN A 72 5.30 13.85 -8.90
CA ASN A 72 4.54 12.94 -8.03
C ASN A 72 3.29 12.38 -8.72
N PHE A 73 2.56 13.22 -9.45
CA PHE A 73 1.43 12.75 -10.25
C PHE A 73 1.86 11.75 -11.33
N ILE A 74 2.98 12.02 -12.02
CA ILE A 74 3.54 11.11 -13.04
C ILE A 74 3.91 9.78 -12.41
N VAL A 75 4.60 9.78 -11.26
CA VAL A 75 4.99 8.57 -10.51
C VAL A 75 3.75 7.74 -10.16
N ASN A 76 2.75 8.35 -9.53
CA ASN A 76 1.53 7.64 -9.18
C ASN A 76 0.82 7.06 -10.42
N TYR A 77 0.68 7.84 -11.48
CA TYR A 77 -0.02 7.40 -12.71
C TYR A 77 0.73 6.29 -13.43
N LEU A 78 2.05 6.45 -13.66
CA LEU A 78 2.84 5.47 -14.40
C LEU A 78 3.07 4.20 -13.59
N GLY A 79 3.24 4.33 -12.27
CA GLY A 79 3.37 3.21 -11.36
C GLY A 79 2.11 2.34 -11.34
N HIS A 80 0.94 2.92 -11.14
CA HIS A 80 -0.32 2.16 -11.24
C HIS A 80 -0.49 1.50 -12.61
N LYS A 81 -0.15 2.20 -13.68
CA LYS A 81 -0.19 1.62 -15.03
C LYS A 81 0.78 0.45 -15.18
N LEU A 82 1.95 0.51 -14.56
CA LEU A 82 2.92 -0.58 -14.52
C LEU A 82 2.34 -1.78 -13.75
N GLY A 83 1.78 -1.55 -12.56
CA GLY A 83 1.13 -2.59 -11.76
C GLY A 83 0.03 -3.32 -12.51
N VAL A 84 -0.90 -2.58 -13.12
CA VAL A 84 -2.00 -3.14 -13.93
C VAL A 84 -1.49 -3.94 -15.14
N ASN A 85 -0.43 -3.49 -15.79
CA ASN A 85 0.15 -4.23 -16.91
C ASN A 85 0.77 -5.55 -16.46
N ILE A 86 1.53 -5.54 -15.37
CA ILE A 86 2.12 -6.76 -14.78
C ILE A 86 1.03 -7.72 -14.32
N GLU A 87 0.01 -7.22 -13.64
CA GLU A 87 -1.17 -8.00 -13.22
C GLU A 87 -1.87 -8.66 -14.42
N THR A 88 -2.04 -7.91 -15.51
CA THR A 88 -2.67 -8.40 -16.73
C THR A 88 -1.85 -9.51 -17.36
N ASP A 89 -0.55 -9.35 -17.48
CA ASP A 89 0.36 -10.37 -18.04
C ASP A 89 0.34 -11.64 -17.18
N MET A 90 0.38 -11.49 -15.87
CA MET A 90 0.30 -12.62 -14.92
C MET A 90 -1.07 -13.32 -15.01
N ARG A 91 -2.16 -12.56 -15.13
CA ARG A 91 -3.51 -13.09 -15.27
C ARG A 91 -3.66 -13.93 -16.54
N GLN A 92 -3.13 -13.45 -17.66
CA GLN A 92 -3.13 -14.19 -18.93
C GLN A 92 -2.31 -15.48 -18.82
N GLU A 93 -1.12 -15.41 -18.22
CA GLU A 93 -0.27 -16.60 -18.03
C GLU A 93 -0.96 -17.63 -17.13
N LEU A 94 -1.56 -17.19 -16.01
CA LEU A 94 -2.26 -18.07 -15.08
C LEU A 94 -3.49 -18.70 -15.72
N PHE A 95 -4.29 -17.93 -16.44
CA PHE A 95 -5.45 -18.46 -17.15
C PHE A 95 -5.04 -19.49 -18.21
N ASN A 96 -4.00 -19.19 -19.00
CA ASN A 96 -3.47 -20.15 -19.97
C ASN A 96 -2.93 -21.43 -19.29
N HIS A 97 -2.36 -21.29 -18.10
CA HIS A 97 -1.94 -22.43 -17.29
C HIS A 97 -3.14 -23.28 -16.86
N TYR A 98 -4.23 -22.66 -16.38
CA TYR A 98 -5.44 -23.37 -16.01
C TYR A 98 -6.02 -24.16 -17.19
N GLN A 99 -6.09 -23.58 -18.38
CA GLN A 99 -6.61 -24.26 -19.57
C GLN A 99 -5.84 -25.53 -19.95
N LYS A 100 -4.61 -25.69 -19.49
CA LYS A 100 -3.75 -26.85 -19.76
C LYS A 100 -3.71 -27.88 -18.65
N GLN A 101 -4.47 -27.65 -17.56
CA GLN A 101 -4.51 -28.59 -16.44
C GLN A 101 -5.40 -29.79 -16.73
N SER A 102 -5.10 -30.90 -16.04
CA SER A 102 -5.91 -32.13 -16.10
C SER A 102 -7.24 -31.99 -15.36
N PHE A 103 -8.24 -32.79 -15.72
CA PHE A 103 -9.52 -32.86 -14.99
C PHE A 103 -9.30 -33.12 -13.49
N ARG A 104 -8.38 -34.03 -13.15
CA ARG A 104 -8.01 -34.32 -11.75
C ARG A 104 -7.54 -33.05 -10.97
N PHE A 105 -6.94 -32.09 -11.64
CA PHE A 105 -6.58 -30.81 -11.00
C PHE A 105 -7.83 -30.05 -10.57
N PHE A 106 -8.84 -29.98 -11.45
CA PHE A 106 -10.11 -29.30 -11.16
C PHE A 106 -10.96 -30.06 -10.13
N ASP A 107 -10.92 -31.37 -10.14
CA ASP A 107 -11.61 -32.21 -9.15
C ASP A 107 -11.05 -32.02 -7.73
N ASN A 108 -9.74 -31.73 -7.62
CA ASN A 108 -9.06 -31.54 -6.34
C ASN A 108 -8.99 -30.07 -5.88
N ASN A 109 -9.44 -29.11 -6.68
CA ASN A 109 -9.39 -27.70 -6.36
C ASN A 109 -10.76 -27.06 -6.53
N GLN A 110 -11.21 -26.36 -5.51
CA GLN A 110 -12.48 -25.63 -5.58
C GLN A 110 -12.38 -24.48 -6.60
N THR A 111 -13.35 -24.37 -7.47
CA THR A 111 -13.41 -23.33 -8.51
C THR A 111 -13.34 -21.92 -7.91
N GLY A 112 -14.01 -21.69 -6.78
CA GLY A 112 -13.94 -20.40 -6.07
C GLY A 112 -12.53 -20.00 -5.65
N ASN A 113 -11.71 -20.93 -5.18
CA ASN A 113 -10.32 -20.68 -4.82
C ASN A 113 -9.46 -20.34 -6.06
N LEU A 114 -9.70 -21.04 -7.18
CA LEU A 114 -9.01 -20.76 -8.43
C LEU A 114 -9.39 -19.37 -8.98
N MET A 115 -10.67 -19.00 -8.86
CA MET A 115 -11.13 -17.66 -9.24
C MET A 115 -10.55 -16.58 -8.34
N SER A 116 -10.54 -16.77 -7.02
CA SER A 116 -9.92 -15.81 -6.08
C SER A 116 -8.45 -15.54 -6.40
N ARG A 117 -7.69 -16.57 -6.77
CA ARG A 117 -6.28 -16.41 -7.17
C ARG A 117 -6.12 -15.57 -8.43
N ILE A 118 -7.00 -15.74 -9.44
CA ILE A 118 -6.90 -15.01 -10.71
C ILE A 118 -7.44 -13.58 -10.63
N THR A 119 -8.21 -13.26 -9.58
CA THR A 119 -8.78 -11.94 -9.32
C THR A 119 -8.06 -11.24 -8.17
N ASN A 120 -8.29 -11.65 -6.93
CA ASN A 120 -7.85 -10.96 -5.73
C ASN A 120 -6.34 -11.08 -5.50
N ASP A 121 -5.78 -12.30 -5.55
CA ASP A 121 -4.33 -12.48 -5.27
C ASP A 121 -3.48 -11.78 -6.34
N LEU A 122 -3.92 -11.76 -7.60
CA LEU A 122 -3.19 -11.06 -8.66
C LEU A 122 -3.32 -9.54 -8.57
N PHE A 123 -4.45 -9.03 -8.10
CA PHE A 123 -4.60 -7.62 -7.80
C PHE A 123 -3.61 -7.19 -6.71
N ASP A 124 -3.53 -7.92 -5.60
CA ASP A 124 -2.58 -7.65 -4.52
C ASP A 124 -1.11 -7.72 -5.01
N ILE A 125 -0.79 -8.65 -5.91
CA ILE A 125 0.54 -8.74 -6.52
C ILE A 125 0.79 -7.54 -7.45
N GLY A 126 -0.19 -7.07 -8.19
CA GLY A 126 -0.10 -5.89 -9.05
C GLY A 126 0.19 -4.62 -8.25
N GLU A 127 -0.53 -4.43 -7.14
CA GLU A 127 -0.30 -3.34 -6.19
C GLU A 127 1.12 -3.43 -5.58
N PHE A 128 1.53 -4.62 -5.15
CA PHE A 128 2.90 -4.82 -4.65
C PHE A 128 3.97 -4.59 -5.73
N ALA A 129 3.71 -4.93 -6.98
CA ALA A 129 4.64 -4.71 -8.07
C ALA A 129 4.93 -3.23 -8.33
N HIS A 130 3.96 -2.35 -8.07
CA HIS A 130 4.17 -0.91 -8.15
C HIS A 130 4.77 -0.37 -6.86
N HIS A 131 4.05 -0.47 -5.74
CA HIS A 131 4.45 0.15 -4.49
C HIS A 131 5.68 -0.49 -3.84
N GLY A 132 5.83 -1.82 -3.89
CA GLY A 132 6.85 -2.51 -3.12
C GLY A 132 8.29 -2.06 -3.39
N PRO A 133 8.82 -2.20 -4.62
CA PRO A 133 10.19 -1.81 -4.94
C PRO A 133 10.41 -0.30 -4.88
N GLU A 134 9.44 0.49 -5.31
CA GLU A 134 9.52 1.94 -5.39
C GLU A 134 9.53 2.57 -3.99
N ASP A 135 8.52 2.29 -3.16
CA ASP A 135 8.40 2.83 -1.81
C ASP A 135 9.60 2.42 -0.94
N PHE A 136 10.07 1.18 -1.09
CA PHE A 136 11.26 0.73 -0.37
C PHE A 136 12.50 1.53 -0.75
N PHE A 137 12.70 1.78 -2.04
CA PHE A 137 13.85 2.55 -2.52
C PHE A 137 13.76 4.02 -2.09
N ILE A 138 12.60 4.64 -2.27
CA ILE A 138 12.36 6.04 -1.85
C ILE A 138 12.59 6.17 -0.34
N ALA A 139 12.02 5.27 0.47
CA ALA A 139 12.19 5.29 1.92
C ALA A 139 13.67 5.18 2.32
N CYS A 140 14.42 4.25 1.71
CA CYS A 140 15.87 4.12 1.97
C CYS A 140 16.64 5.38 1.57
N MET A 141 16.36 5.95 0.40
CA MET A 141 17.03 7.14 -0.10
C MET A 141 16.70 8.37 0.76
N THR A 142 15.44 8.57 1.10
CA THR A 142 14.99 9.68 1.95
C THR A 142 15.55 9.56 3.36
N PHE A 143 15.52 8.36 3.93
CA PHE A 143 16.09 8.11 5.26
C PHE A 143 17.59 8.39 5.30
N ALA A 144 18.36 7.81 4.38
CA ALA A 144 19.80 8.00 4.29
C ALA A 144 20.16 9.48 4.00
N GLY A 145 19.45 10.11 3.07
CA GLY A 145 19.64 11.51 2.71
C GLY A 145 19.32 12.47 3.86
N ALA A 146 18.19 12.25 4.55
CA ALA A 146 17.80 13.05 5.71
C ALA A 146 18.85 12.97 6.83
N PHE A 147 19.32 11.75 7.17
CA PHE A 147 20.38 11.59 8.17
C PHE A 147 21.71 12.20 7.74
N ALA A 148 22.09 12.06 6.46
CA ALA A 148 23.30 12.71 5.94
C ALA A 148 23.24 14.25 6.10
N ILE A 149 22.10 14.84 5.77
CA ILE A 149 21.86 16.29 5.95
C ILE A 149 21.89 16.66 7.44
N MET A 150 21.19 15.90 8.29
CA MET A 150 21.14 16.16 9.74
C MET A 150 22.53 16.09 10.37
N PHE A 151 23.36 15.11 10.01
CA PHE A 151 24.75 15.01 10.50
C PHE A 151 25.62 16.17 10.04
N HIS A 152 25.37 16.70 8.85
CA HIS A 152 26.09 17.86 8.33
C HIS A 152 25.68 19.16 9.06
N VAL A 153 24.38 19.32 9.36
CA VAL A 153 23.84 20.53 10.00
C VAL A 153 24.12 20.54 11.50
N ASN A 154 23.81 19.44 12.20
CA ASN A 154 23.98 19.35 13.66
C ASN A 154 24.13 17.89 14.11
N THR A 155 25.37 17.44 14.25
CA THR A 155 25.71 16.08 14.67
C THR A 155 25.07 15.65 16.00
N PRO A 156 25.13 16.45 17.11
CA PRO A 156 24.47 16.08 18.36
C PRO A 156 22.97 15.82 18.20
N LEU A 157 22.27 16.67 17.46
CA LEU A 157 20.84 16.51 17.23
C LEU A 157 20.52 15.30 16.35
N ALA A 158 21.35 15.03 15.34
CA ALA A 158 21.24 13.85 14.49
C ALA A 158 21.42 12.55 15.30
N LEU A 159 22.36 12.51 16.24
CA LEU A 159 22.55 11.37 17.14
C LEU A 159 21.35 11.14 18.06
N VAL A 160 20.78 12.22 18.61
CA VAL A 160 19.54 12.11 19.41
C VAL A 160 18.42 11.53 18.55
N ALA A 161 18.20 12.06 17.33
CA ALA A 161 17.19 11.52 16.42
C ALA A 161 17.42 10.04 16.09
N LEU A 162 18.68 9.64 15.86
CA LEU A 162 19.04 8.25 15.56
C LEU A 162 18.70 7.28 16.71
N VAL A 163 18.79 7.72 17.95
CA VAL A 163 18.42 6.90 19.13
C VAL A 163 16.91 6.63 19.17
N PHE A 164 16.09 7.56 18.66
CA PHE A 164 14.64 7.33 18.59
C PHE A 164 14.23 6.32 17.51
N VAL A 165 15.03 6.13 16.46
CA VAL A 165 14.70 5.22 15.36
C VAL A 165 14.45 3.78 15.84
N PRO A 166 15.36 3.11 16.58
CA PRO A 166 15.09 1.76 17.07
C PRO A 166 13.90 1.69 18.02
N PHE A 167 13.67 2.73 18.81
CA PHE A 167 12.48 2.81 19.69
C PHE A 167 11.18 2.85 18.87
N LEU A 168 11.14 3.67 17.81
CA LEU A 168 10.00 3.71 16.88
C LEU A 168 9.80 2.37 16.16
N ILE A 169 10.89 1.72 15.71
CA ILE A 169 10.81 0.39 15.07
C ILE A 169 10.17 -0.63 16.03
N VAL A 170 10.55 -0.64 17.30
CA VAL A 170 9.97 -1.54 18.31
C VAL A 170 8.49 -1.26 18.50
N ILE A 171 8.09 0.01 18.66
CA ILE A 171 6.68 0.40 18.83
C ILE A 171 5.87 -0.02 17.60
N VAL A 172 6.31 0.33 16.39
CA VAL A 172 5.60 0.02 15.14
C VAL A 172 5.47 -1.50 14.97
N THR A 173 6.54 -2.25 15.21
CA THR A 173 6.52 -3.72 15.09
C THR A 173 5.56 -4.36 16.08
N TYR A 174 5.57 -3.87 17.33
CA TYR A 174 4.64 -4.33 18.37
C TYR A 174 3.18 -4.00 18.03
N SER A 175 2.92 -2.75 17.61
CA SER A 175 1.59 -2.31 17.22
C SER A 175 1.07 -3.08 16.01
N ASN A 176 1.90 -3.28 14.98
CA ASN A 176 1.53 -4.06 13.79
C ASN A 176 1.21 -5.52 14.15
N LYS A 177 1.95 -6.13 15.07
CA LYS A 177 1.65 -7.49 15.52
C LYS A 177 0.27 -7.56 16.19
N ARG A 178 -0.03 -6.66 17.11
CA ARG A 178 -1.36 -6.59 17.78
C ARG A 178 -2.48 -6.32 16.78
N MET A 179 -2.25 -5.40 15.85
CA MET A 179 -3.19 -5.08 14.79
C MET A 179 -3.49 -6.31 13.92
N ASN A 180 -2.45 -7.04 13.48
CA ASN A 180 -2.63 -8.25 12.67
C ASN A 180 -3.40 -9.35 13.40
N GLU A 181 -3.21 -9.49 14.72
CA GLU A 181 -3.99 -10.43 15.55
C GLU A 181 -5.47 -10.02 15.62
N ALA A 182 -5.73 -8.71 15.81
CA ALA A 182 -7.09 -8.16 15.81
C ALA A 182 -7.79 -8.36 14.46
N TRP A 183 -7.11 -8.06 13.34
CA TRP A 183 -7.61 -8.29 11.99
C TRP A 183 -7.96 -9.76 11.75
N LYS A 184 -7.10 -10.71 12.15
CA LYS A 184 -7.40 -12.15 12.04
C LYS A 184 -8.65 -12.53 12.82
N GLY A 185 -8.82 -11.99 14.03
CA GLY A 185 -10.03 -12.18 14.83
C GLY A 185 -11.28 -11.66 14.13
N MET A 186 -11.21 -10.45 13.57
CA MET A 186 -12.30 -9.84 12.82
C MET A 186 -12.65 -10.65 11.56
N TYR A 187 -11.65 -11.06 10.76
CA TYR A 187 -11.89 -11.89 9.56
C TYR A 187 -12.52 -13.25 9.89
N SER A 188 -12.16 -13.85 11.03
CA SER A 188 -12.84 -15.08 11.50
C SER A 188 -14.32 -14.82 11.80
N LYS A 189 -14.66 -13.68 12.41
CA LYS A 189 -16.07 -13.35 12.73
C LYS A 189 -16.89 -13.00 11.49
N ILE A 190 -16.33 -12.30 10.52
CA ILE A 190 -17.05 -12.07 9.26
C ILE A 190 -17.26 -13.36 8.47
N ALA A 191 -16.32 -14.32 8.55
CA ALA A 191 -16.53 -15.64 7.94
C ALA A 191 -17.71 -16.39 8.59
N ASP A 192 -17.86 -16.32 9.93
CA ASP A 192 -19.01 -16.88 10.64
C ASP A 192 -20.34 -16.23 10.19
N VAL A 193 -20.34 -14.90 9.98
CA VAL A 193 -21.51 -14.17 9.43
C VAL A 193 -21.81 -14.61 8.01
N ASN A 194 -20.80 -14.68 7.14
CA ASN A 194 -20.96 -15.09 5.75
C ASN A 194 -21.54 -16.51 5.65
N SER A 195 -21.01 -17.46 6.44
CA SER A 195 -21.55 -18.84 6.49
C SER A 195 -23.01 -18.84 6.93
N ARG A 196 -23.39 -18.01 7.89
CA ARG A 196 -24.78 -17.92 8.34
C ARG A 196 -25.70 -17.36 7.25
N VAL A 197 -25.26 -16.32 6.53
CA VAL A 197 -26.00 -15.77 5.40
C VAL A 197 -26.14 -16.80 4.28
N GLU A 198 -25.05 -17.51 3.95
CA GLU A 198 -25.06 -18.56 2.92
C GLU A 198 -26.04 -19.67 3.27
N ASP A 199 -26.02 -20.20 4.51
CA ASP A 199 -26.94 -21.22 4.98
C ASP A 199 -28.42 -20.77 4.85
N SER A 200 -28.72 -19.55 5.33
CA SER A 200 -30.08 -19.02 5.32
C SER A 200 -30.58 -18.71 3.91
N VAL A 201 -29.75 -18.13 3.05
CA VAL A 201 -30.12 -17.81 1.65
C VAL A 201 -30.24 -19.07 0.81
N SER A 202 -29.34 -20.03 0.98
CA SER A 202 -29.41 -21.32 0.26
C SER A 202 -30.63 -22.13 0.68
N GLY A 203 -31.02 -22.07 1.96
CA GLY A 203 -32.19 -22.69 2.51
C GLY A 203 -33.46 -21.83 2.51
N ILE A 204 -33.51 -20.71 1.81
CA ILE A 204 -34.58 -19.69 1.94
C ILE A 204 -35.98 -20.25 1.71
N ARG A 205 -36.12 -21.20 0.78
CA ARG A 205 -37.41 -21.88 0.51
C ARG A 205 -37.92 -22.64 1.73
N VAL A 206 -37.01 -23.26 2.48
CA VAL A 206 -37.35 -23.99 3.72
C VAL A 206 -37.72 -23.00 4.81
N VAL A 207 -36.92 -21.97 4.99
CA VAL A 207 -37.16 -20.92 5.99
C VAL A 207 -38.54 -20.30 5.79
N GLN A 208 -38.89 -19.89 4.56
CA GLN A 208 -40.18 -19.30 4.23
C GLN A 208 -41.35 -20.32 4.31
N SER A 209 -41.12 -21.57 3.90
CA SER A 209 -42.18 -22.58 3.98
C SER A 209 -42.61 -22.92 5.41
N PHE A 210 -41.71 -22.74 6.38
CA PHE A 210 -41.98 -22.95 7.79
C PHE A 210 -42.19 -21.64 8.58
N THR A 211 -42.24 -20.49 7.92
CA THR A 211 -42.41 -19.18 8.53
C THR A 211 -41.40 -18.95 9.67
N ASN A 212 -40.12 -19.26 9.40
CA ASN A 212 -39.06 -19.31 10.42
C ASN A 212 -38.05 -18.13 10.29
N GLU A 213 -38.49 -17.05 9.64
CA GLU A 213 -37.65 -15.86 9.36
C GLU A 213 -37.16 -15.18 10.63
N ASP A 214 -38.01 -15.08 11.65
CA ASP A 214 -37.65 -14.47 12.93
C ASP A 214 -36.55 -15.22 13.66
N PHE A 215 -36.58 -16.55 13.62
CA PHE A 215 -35.53 -17.40 14.20
C PHE A 215 -34.19 -17.22 13.48
N GLU A 216 -34.19 -17.21 12.15
CA GLU A 216 -32.98 -16.97 11.37
C GLU A 216 -32.43 -15.55 11.58
N MET A 217 -33.33 -14.55 11.72
CA MET A 217 -32.93 -13.19 12.04
C MET A 217 -32.27 -13.08 13.41
N GLU A 218 -32.78 -13.78 14.42
CA GLU A 218 -32.17 -13.79 15.75
C GLU A 218 -30.76 -14.41 15.72
N ARG A 219 -30.61 -15.52 15.02
CA ARG A 219 -29.29 -16.17 14.81
C ARG A 219 -28.30 -15.25 14.09
N PHE A 220 -28.75 -14.55 13.05
CA PHE A 220 -27.95 -13.57 12.33
C PHE A 220 -27.53 -12.39 13.25
N ARG A 221 -28.47 -11.82 13.99
CA ARG A 221 -28.20 -10.72 14.96
C ARG A 221 -27.12 -11.08 15.96
N LYS A 222 -27.13 -12.33 16.46
CA LYS A 222 -26.12 -12.82 17.41
C LYS A 222 -24.73 -12.82 16.77
N GLN A 223 -24.57 -13.37 15.55
CA GLN A 223 -23.27 -13.41 14.87
C GLN A 223 -22.80 -12.01 14.44
N ASN A 224 -23.70 -11.20 13.90
CA ASN A 224 -23.41 -9.82 13.54
C ASN A 224 -22.99 -8.96 14.74
N GLY A 225 -23.58 -9.22 15.92
CA GLY A 225 -23.17 -8.57 17.17
C GLY A 225 -21.76 -8.95 17.62
N LEU A 226 -21.34 -10.20 17.40
CA LEU A 226 -19.96 -10.65 17.68
C LEU A 226 -18.96 -10.02 16.70
N PHE A 227 -19.32 -9.95 15.43
CA PHE A 227 -18.50 -9.26 14.41
C PHE A 227 -18.32 -7.78 14.74
N ARG A 228 -19.43 -7.06 15.05
CA ARG A 228 -19.39 -5.64 15.45
C ARG A 228 -18.42 -5.38 16.60
N ARG A 229 -18.46 -6.18 17.66
CA ARG A 229 -17.53 -6.04 18.79
C ARG A 229 -16.07 -6.25 18.40
N SER A 230 -15.82 -7.20 17.49
CA SER A 230 -14.47 -7.45 16.98
C SER A 230 -13.97 -6.31 16.10
N GLU A 231 -14.85 -5.68 15.33
CA GLU A 231 -14.56 -4.51 14.50
C GLU A 231 -14.29 -3.27 15.37
N GLU A 232 -15.14 -3.01 16.39
CA GLU A 232 -14.92 -1.94 17.37
C GLU A 232 -13.55 -2.08 18.03
N HIS A 233 -13.20 -3.28 18.52
CA HIS A 233 -11.89 -3.53 19.11
C HIS A 233 -10.71 -3.34 18.14
N THR A 234 -10.88 -3.69 16.88
CA THR A 234 -9.86 -3.47 15.85
C THR A 234 -9.68 -1.98 15.56
N SER A 235 -10.78 -1.21 15.54
CA SER A 235 -10.76 0.25 15.34
C SER A 235 -10.11 1.00 16.51
N GLU A 236 -10.23 0.52 17.74
CA GLU A 236 -9.56 1.10 18.91
C GLU A 236 -8.03 0.94 18.87
N LEU A 237 -7.52 0.02 18.04
CA LEU A 237 -6.08 -0.24 17.90
C LEU A 237 -5.44 0.53 16.73
N GLN A 238 -6.25 1.19 15.88
CA GLN A 238 -5.79 2.03 14.78
C GLN A 238 -5.44 3.45 15.27
#